data_eb588de994ec11d675448919b3f9f1fa
#
_entry.id   eb588de994ec11d675448919b3f9f1fa
#
_cell.length_a   1.000
_cell.length_b   1.000
_cell.length_c   1.000
_cell.angle_alpha   90.00
_cell.angle_beta   90.00
_cell.angle_gamma   90.00
#
_symmetry.space_group_name_H-M   'P 1'
#
loop_
_entity.id
_entity.type
_entity.pdbx_description
1 polymer ?
#
loop_
_entity_poly.entity_id
_entity_poly.type
_entity_poly.pdbx_seq_one_letter_code
_entity_poly.pdbx_strand_id
1 'polypeptide(L)'
;MNVYTTAPLEDPREARTIYRELEDIGYDGGFSFEAKHDPFLTLAVAAEHTRHLRLGTAIAIAFARNPMNLANLGYDMQSISGGRFVLGLGSQVKPHIEKRFSGVWSHPAERMTEIVKAIKAIWACWEGKAPLKFEGRFYRHTIMIPAFNPGPNPYGLPPIFTGGFGPLMTAAAGEAADGFIAHPFNSRRSLLENALPALQKGLAKSGRRRSDLEIMCATLVVTANTE
;
A
#
# COMPACT_ATOMS: atom_id res chain seq x y z
N MET A 1 -11.04 -10.95 -13.64
CA MET A 1 -11.25 -10.23 -12.36
C MET A 1 -10.42 -10.98 -11.34
N ASN A 2 -9.57 -10.29 -10.57
CA ASN A 2 -8.80 -10.94 -9.52
C ASN A 2 -9.56 -10.87 -8.21
N VAL A 3 -9.47 -11.95 -7.42
CA VAL A 3 -10.13 -12.09 -6.12
C VAL A 3 -9.07 -12.15 -5.03
N TYR A 4 -9.11 -11.19 -4.12
CA TYR A 4 -8.19 -11.07 -3.01
C TYR A 4 -8.91 -11.26 -1.68
N THR A 5 -8.18 -11.68 -0.66
CA THR A 5 -8.70 -11.77 0.70
C THR A 5 -7.75 -11.17 1.72
N THR A 6 -8.25 -10.89 2.91
CA THR A 6 -7.44 -10.51 4.07
C THR A 6 -7.50 -11.62 5.10
N ALA A 7 -6.35 -11.97 5.68
CA ALA A 7 -6.26 -12.96 6.74
C ALA A 7 -5.89 -12.25 8.06
N PRO A 8 -6.84 -12.04 8.98
CA PRO A 8 -6.52 -11.61 10.33
C PRO A 8 -5.84 -12.77 11.09
N LEU A 9 -4.66 -12.49 11.64
CA LEU A 9 -3.87 -13.48 12.37
C LEU A 9 -3.74 -13.06 13.83
N GLU A 10 -3.80 -14.04 14.73
CA GLU A 10 -3.49 -13.85 16.15
C GLU A 10 -1.98 -13.99 16.40
N ASP A 11 -1.29 -14.80 15.60
CA ASP A 11 0.16 -15.00 15.61
C ASP A 11 0.72 -14.87 14.19
N PRO A 12 1.71 -14.00 13.93
CA PRO A 12 2.31 -13.85 12.60
C PRO A 12 2.84 -15.16 11.99
N ARG A 13 3.20 -16.16 12.82
CA ARG A 13 3.67 -17.48 12.36
C ARG A 13 2.59 -18.29 11.64
N GLU A 14 1.33 -18.03 11.91
CA GLU A 14 0.19 -18.69 11.23
C GLU A 14 0.16 -18.35 9.73
N ALA A 15 0.78 -17.25 9.32
CA ALA A 15 0.86 -16.83 7.93
C ALA A 15 1.41 -17.92 7.01
N ARG A 16 2.35 -18.75 7.47
CA ARG A 16 2.91 -19.87 6.69
C ARG A 16 1.87 -20.91 6.25
N THR A 17 0.86 -21.13 7.07
CA THR A 17 -0.21 -22.11 6.78
C THR A 17 -1.38 -21.43 6.07
N ILE A 18 -1.88 -20.34 6.65
CA ILE A 18 -3.08 -19.65 6.15
C ILE A 18 -2.87 -19.13 4.73
N TYR A 19 -1.74 -18.49 4.43
CA TYR A 19 -1.52 -17.96 3.08
C TYR A 19 -1.25 -19.06 2.04
N ARG A 20 -0.70 -20.19 2.45
CA ARG A 20 -0.61 -21.37 1.58
C ARG A 20 -2.01 -21.93 1.26
N GLU A 21 -2.87 -22.05 2.28
CA GLU A 21 -4.25 -22.47 2.08
C GLU A 21 -5.02 -21.53 1.15
N LEU A 22 -4.80 -20.21 1.27
CA LEU A 22 -5.39 -19.23 0.34
C LEU A 22 -4.91 -19.44 -1.11
N GLU A 23 -3.64 -19.74 -1.30
CA GLU A 23 -3.07 -20.07 -2.61
C GLU A 23 -3.67 -21.37 -3.16
N ASP A 24 -3.76 -22.43 -2.34
CA ASP A 24 -4.30 -23.74 -2.71
C ASP A 24 -5.80 -23.68 -3.05
N ILE A 25 -6.58 -22.84 -2.38
CA ILE A 25 -8.00 -22.58 -2.67
C ILE A 25 -8.16 -21.83 -4.01
N GLY A 26 -7.13 -21.09 -4.45
CA GLY A 26 -7.12 -20.37 -5.72
C GLY A 26 -7.45 -18.89 -5.64
N TYR A 27 -7.20 -18.23 -4.50
CA TYR A 27 -7.18 -16.78 -4.44
C TYR A 27 -6.04 -16.20 -5.27
N ASP A 28 -6.27 -15.07 -5.94
CA ASP A 28 -5.23 -14.34 -6.69
C ASP A 28 -4.28 -13.58 -5.75
N GLY A 29 -4.68 -13.29 -4.52
CA GLY A 29 -3.82 -12.63 -3.53
C GLY A 29 -4.36 -12.65 -2.11
N GLY A 30 -3.40 -12.53 -1.18
CA GLY A 30 -3.62 -12.41 0.26
C GLY A 30 -3.03 -11.12 0.81
N PHE A 31 -3.84 -10.34 1.53
CA PHE A 31 -3.43 -9.06 2.07
C PHE A 31 -3.45 -9.06 3.60
N SER A 32 -2.52 -8.31 4.20
CA SER A 32 -2.48 -8.08 5.64
C SER A 32 -2.73 -6.61 5.96
N PHE A 33 -3.46 -6.31 7.03
CA PHE A 33 -3.68 -4.96 7.51
C PHE A 33 -3.01 -4.74 8.87
N GLU A 34 -2.61 -3.51 9.13
CA GLU A 34 -1.95 -3.16 10.39
C GLU A 34 -2.96 -2.97 11.52
N ALA A 35 -3.00 -3.95 12.43
CA ALA A 35 -3.86 -3.95 13.62
C ALA A 35 -3.08 -4.32 14.87
N LYS A 36 -3.11 -5.60 15.28
CA LYS A 36 -2.35 -6.14 16.41
C LYS A 36 -0.87 -6.29 16.09
N HIS A 37 -0.56 -6.64 14.85
CA HIS A 37 0.79 -6.95 14.36
C HIS A 37 1.20 -6.01 13.21
N ASP A 38 2.52 -5.93 13.00
CA ASP A 38 3.08 -5.29 11.82
C ASP A 38 2.78 -6.15 10.58
N PRO A 39 2.15 -5.57 9.52
CA PRO A 39 1.73 -6.35 8.36
C PRO A 39 2.90 -6.88 7.53
N PHE A 40 4.05 -6.22 7.54
CA PHE A 40 5.22 -6.65 6.77
C PHE A 40 5.83 -7.95 7.30
N LEU A 41 5.89 -8.11 8.63
CA LEU A 41 6.41 -9.36 9.23
C LEU A 41 5.53 -10.56 8.86
N THR A 42 4.22 -10.39 8.96
CA THR A 42 3.24 -11.41 8.53
C THR A 42 3.43 -11.78 7.05
N LEU A 43 3.56 -10.77 6.18
CA LEU A 43 3.70 -10.99 4.75
C LEU A 43 5.08 -11.53 4.35
N ALA A 44 6.13 -11.25 5.11
CA ALA A 44 7.44 -11.88 4.90
C ALA A 44 7.36 -13.39 5.13
N VAL A 45 6.70 -13.82 6.21
CA VAL A 45 6.46 -15.25 6.46
C VAL A 45 5.59 -15.87 5.35
N ALA A 46 4.53 -15.18 4.91
CA ALA A 46 3.68 -15.64 3.82
C ALA A 46 4.45 -15.79 2.50
N ALA A 47 5.33 -14.85 2.19
CA ALA A 47 6.11 -14.83 0.94
C ALA A 47 7.01 -16.05 0.79
N GLU A 48 7.64 -16.49 1.89
CA GLU A 48 8.48 -17.68 1.93
C GLU A 48 7.70 -19.00 1.75
N HIS A 49 6.39 -18.97 1.99
CA HIS A 49 5.55 -20.18 1.97
C HIS A 49 4.52 -20.22 0.83
N THR A 50 4.53 -19.20 -0.04
CA THR A 50 3.66 -19.12 -1.22
C THR A 50 4.51 -18.93 -2.49
N ARG A 51 3.95 -19.28 -3.67
CA ARG A 51 4.68 -19.23 -4.95
C ARG A 51 4.07 -18.24 -5.95
N HIS A 52 2.76 -18.12 -5.97
CA HIS A 52 2.02 -17.35 -6.98
C HIS A 52 1.12 -16.28 -6.38
N LEU A 53 0.76 -16.42 -5.10
CA LEU A 53 -0.16 -15.53 -4.42
C LEU A 53 0.40 -14.10 -4.41
N ARG A 54 -0.34 -13.13 -4.95
CA ARG A 54 -0.03 -11.71 -4.82
C ARG A 54 -0.16 -11.31 -3.36
N LEU A 55 0.84 -10.67 -2.80
CA LEU A 55 0.89 -10.29 -1.39
C LEU A 55 0.87 -8.78 -1.24
N GLY A 56 0.22 -8.27 -0.23
CA GLY A 56 0.22 -6.82 -0.04
C GLY A 56 -0.32 -6.36 1.31
N THR A 57 -0.02 -5.12 1.63
CA THR A 57 -0.62 -4.47 2.78
C THR A 57 -1.93 -3.78 2.40
N ALA A 58 -2.99 -3.98 3.20
CA ALA A 58 -4.27 -3.30 2.98
C ALA A 58 -4.91 -2.86 4.32
N ILE A 59 -4.30 -1.93 4.99
CA ILE A 59 -3.17 -1.06 4.66
C ILE A 59 -2.07 -1.12 5.75
N ALA A 60 -0.85 -0.73 5.39
CA ALA A 60 0.16 -0.31 6.36
C ALA A 60 -0.03 1.18 6.69
N ILE A 61 0.16 1.55 7.96
CA ILE A 61 -0.07 2.92 8.45
C ILE A 61 1.12 3.80 8.06
N ALA A 62 0.94 4.60 7.01
CA ALA A 62 2.01 5.43 6.46
C ALA A 62 2.43 6.57 7.41
N PHE A 63 1.50 7.17 8.15
CA PHE A 63 1.80 8.32 9.01
C PHE A 63 2.53 7.95 10.32
N ALA A 64 2.59 6.67 10.65
CA ALA A 64 3.42 6.15 11.74
C ALA A 64 4.87 5.88 11.31
N ARG A 65 5.18 6.01 10.01
CA ARG A 65 6.48 5.74 9.39
C ARG A 65 6.95 6.94 8.56
N ASN A 66 8.19 6.93 8.12
CA ASN A 66 8.67 7.89 7.14
C ASN A 66 8.83 7.23 5.75
N PRO A 67 8.92 8.03 4.66
CA PRO A 67 9.04 7.50 3.31
C PRO A 67 10.25 6.57 3.09
N MET A 68 11.39 6.82 3.74
CA MET A 68 12.58 5.97 3.61
C MET A 68 12.34 4.57 4.19
N ASN A 69 11.73 4.48 5.39
CA ASN A 69 11.38 3.18 5.96
C ASN A 69 10.38 2.42 5.08
N LEU A 70 9.39 3.11 4.53
CA LEU A 70 8.41 2.49 3.63
C LEU A 70 9.03 2.07 2.30
N ALA A 71 10.00 2.84 1.79
CA ALA A 71 10.75 2.48 0.60
C ALA A 71 11.58 1.20 0.82
N ASN A 72 12.30 1.10 1.94
CA ASN A 72 13.05 -0.11 2.31
C ASN A 72 12.10 -1.32 2.43
N LEU A 73 11.04 -1.19 3.23
CA LEU A 73 10.07 -2.28 3.44
C LEU A 73 9.44 -2.75 2.13
N GLY A 74 9.01 -1.82 1.27
CA GLY A 74 8.43 -2.17 -0.03
C GLY A 74 9.44 -2.86 -0.95
N TYR A 75 10.67 -2.37 -0.98
CA TYR A 75 11.76 -2.93 -1.78
C TYR A 75 12.15 -4.35 -1.33
N ASP A 76 12.35 -4.53 -0.01
CA ASP A 76 12.72 -5.83 0.55
C ASP A 76 11.59 -6.85 0.37
N MET A 77 10.35 -6.46 0.61
CA MET A 77 9.18 -7.31 0.40
C MET A 77 9.00 -7.71 -1.07
N GLN A 78 9.32 -6.82 -2.02
CA GLN A 78 9.31 -7.15 -3.44
C GLN A 78 10.35 -8.23 -3.76
N SER A 79 11.55 -8.12 -3.18
CA SER A 79 12.62 -9.11 -3.33
C SER A 79 12.24 -10.45 -2.70
N ILE A 80 11.81 -10.46 -1.44
CA ILE A 80 11.43 -11.67 -0.69
C ILE A 80 10.26 -12.40 -1.39
N SER A 81 9.29 -11.65 -1.90
CA SER A 81 8.14 -12.25 -2.59
C SER A 81 8.41 -12.66 -4.04
N GLY A 82 9.60 -12.36 -4.59
CA GLY A 82 9.89 -12.63 -6.00
C GLY A 82 9.01 -11.81 -6.96
N GLY A 83 8.75 -10.53 -6.65
CA GLY A 83 8.01 -9.63 -7.52
C GLY A 83 6.49 -9.60 -7.29
N ARG A 84 5.97 -10.26 -6.27
CA ARG A 84 4.52 -10.41 -6.02
C ARG A 84 3.94 -9.39 -5.03
N PHE A 85 4.74 -8.42 -4.56
CA PHE A 85 4.33 -7.51 -3.49
C PHE A 85 3.58 -6.27 -3.98
N VAL A 86 2.64 -5.80 -3.18
CA VAL A 86 1.92 -4.53 -3.32
C VAL A 86 2.08 -3.73 -2.03
N LEU A 87 2.62 -2.53 -2.13
CA LEU A 87 2.72 -1.62 -1.00
C LEU A 87 1.44 -0.81 -0.83
N GLY A 88 0.52 -1.31 -0.04
CA GLY A 88 -0.74 -0.62 0.26
C GLY A 88 -0.64 0.24 1.51
N LEU A 89 -0.84 1.55 1.37
CA LEU A 89 -0.64 2.57 2.39
C LEU A 89 -1.94 3.27 2.76
N GLY A 90 -2.09 3.64 4.03
CA GLY A 90 -3.18 4.46 4.51
C GLY A 90 -2.73 5.42 5.61
N SER A 91 -3.47 6.51 5.80
CA SER A 91 -3.13 7.54 6.79
C SER A 91 -3.45 7.14 8.23
N GLN A 92 -4.32 6.15 8.43
CA GLN A 92 -5.02 5.92 9.69
C GLN A 92 -5.89 7.13 10.07
N VAL A 93 -6.39 7.21 11.29
CA VAL A 93 -7.17 8.35 11.81
C VAL A 93 -6.40 9.13 12.87
N LYS A 94 -6.73 10.42 13.01
CA LYS A 94 -6.02 11.36 13.90
C LYS A 94 -5.76 10.82 15.32
N PRO A 95 -6.75 10.28 16.05
CA PRO A 95 -6.51 9.80 17.43
C PRO A 95 -5.45 8.69 17.52
N HIS A 96 -5.41 7.79 16.55
CA HIS A 96 -4.41 6.73 16.53
C HIS A 96 -3.01 7.27 16.23
N ILE A 97 -2.87 8.20 15.27
CA ILE A 97 -1.58 8.78 14.95
C ILE A 97 -1.03 9.56 16.15
N GLU A 98 -1.85 10.40 16.78
CA GLU A 98 -1.37 11.26 17.88
C GLU A 98 -1.21 10.51 19.20
N LYS A 99 -2.16 9.63 19.57
CA LYS A 99 -2.19 9.00 20.89
C LYS A 99 -1.55 7.61 20.95
N ARG A 100 -1.56 6.84 19.85
CA ARG A 100 -0.98 5.50 19.80
C ARG A 100 0.43 5.52 19.24
N PHE A 101 0.68 6.32 18.18
CA PHE A 101 1.98 6.38 17.50
C PHE A 101 2.80 7.61 17.88
N SER A 102 2.29 8.52 18.73
CA SER A 102 2.96 9.77 19.11
C SER A 102 3.42 10.61 17.91
N GLY A 103 2.68 10.51 16.81
CA GLY A 103 2.97 11.20 15.56
C GLY A 103 2.18 12.51 15.41
N VAL A 104 2.46 13.24 14.35
CA VAL A 104 1.76 14.47 13.99
C VAL A 104 0.72 14.20 12.94
N TRP A 105 -0.54 14.58 13.20
CA TRP A 105 -1.62 14.55 12.22
C TRP A 105 -1.77 15.91 11.54
N SER A 106 -1.47 15.97 10.25
CA SER A 106 -1.68 17.21 9.48
C SER A 106 -1.90 16.91 8.00
N HIS A 107 -2.73 17.70 7.32
CA HIS A 107 -2.89 17.73 5.86
C HIS A 107 -2.91 16.33 5.20
N PRO A 108 -3.82 15.42 5.59
CA PRO A 108 -3.67 13.99 5.30
C PRO A 108 -3.56 13.67 3.79
N ALA A 109 -4.33 14.32 2.94
CA ALA A 109 -4.30 14.04 1.50
C ALA A 109 -3.00 14.54 0.84
N GLU A 110 -2.57 15.77 1.15
CA GLU A 110 -1.32 16.34 0.63
C GLU A 110 -0.11 15.54 1.12
N ARG A 111 -0.10 15.21 2.41
CA ARG A 111 0.96 14.41 3.01
C ARG A 111 1.04 13.00 2.44
N MET A 112 -0.09 12.33 2.19
CA MET A 112 -0.11 11.02 1.54
C MET A 112 0.42 11.09 0.11
N THR A 113 0.01 12.08 -0.67
CA THR A 113 0.55 12.33 -2.00
C THR A 113 2.07 12.48 -1.97
N GLU A 114 2.58 13.25 -1.00
CA GLU A 114 4.01 13.50 -0.84
C GLU A 114 4.78 12.25 -0.41
N ILE A 115 4.23 11.43 0.50
CA ILE A 115 4.81 10.13 0.89
C ILE A 115 5.02 9.25 -0.34
N VAL A 116 4.00 9.09 -1.17
CA VAL A 116 4.09 8.26 -2.38
C VAL A 116 5.13 8.80 -3.35
N LYS A 117 5.15 10.11 -3.59
CA LYS A 117 6.14 10.77 -4.46
C LYS A 117 7.57 10.61 -3.90
N ALA A 118 7.75 10.74 -2.59
CA ALA A 118 9.03 10.57 -1.92
C ALA A 118 9.55 9.11 -2.05
N ILE A 119 8.70 8.12 -1.82
CA ILE A 119 9.05 6.71 -2.01
C ILE A 119 9.49 6.45 -3.46
N LYS A 120 8.73 6.93 -4.43
CA LYS A 120 9.06 6.80 -5.86
C LYS A 120 10.40 7.49 -6.22
N ALA A 121 10.69 8.63 -5.62
CA ALA A 121 11.98 9.33 -5.81
C ALA A 121 13.16 8.55 -5.19
N ILE A 122 12.97 7.96 -4.02
CA ILE A 122 13.96 7.09 -3.38
C ILE A 122 14.24 5.87 -4.27
N TRP A 123 13.20 5.18 -4.73
CA TRP A 123 13.34 4.03 -5.63
C TRP A 123 13.97 4.41 -6.97
N ALA A 124 13.64 5.55 -7.54
CA ALA A 124 14.27 6.03 -8.77
C ALA A 124 15.79 6.23 -8.60
N CYS A 125 16.21 6.67 -7.42
CA CYS A 125 17.63 6.78 -7.07
C CYS A 125 18.29 5.39 -6.97
N TRP A 126 17.66 4.42 -6.32
CA TRP A 126 18.17 3.06 -6.21
C TRP A 126 18.25 2.35 -7.57
N GLU A 127 17.31 2.61 -8.46
CA GLU A 127 17.31 2.14 -9.85
C GLU A 127 18.37 2.84 -10.74
N GLY A 128 19.13 3.80 -10.21
CA GLY A 128 20.09 4.56 -10.98
C GLY A 128 19.51 5.55 -12.00
N LYS A 129 18.19 5.83 -11.91
CA LYS A 129 17.47 6.70 -12.86
C LYS A 129 17.67 8.18 -12.57
N ALA A 130 17.89 8.56 -11.31
CA ALA A 130 18.08 9.94 -10.89
C ALA A 130 18.82 10.00 -9.54
N PRO A 131 19.57 11.08 -9.23
CA PRO A 131 20.07 11.31 -7.89
C PRO A 131 18.92 11.56 -6.90
N LEU A 132 19.10 11.19 -5.63
CA LEU A 132 18.10 11.48 -4.61
C LEU A 132 18.06 12.97 -4.29
N LYS A 133 17.04 13.63 -4.81
CA LYS A 133 16.78 15.05 -4.60
C LYS A 133 15.26 15.27 -4.49
N PHE A 134 14.72 14.97 -3.30
CA PHE A 134 13.30 15.18 -3.01
C PHE A 134 13.17 16.23 -1.90
N GLU A 135 12.51 17.32 -2.21
CA GLU A 135 12.25 18.43 -1.29
C GLU A 135 10.77 18.79 -1.33
N GLY A 136 10.01 18.23 -0.40
CA GLY A 136 8.59 18.46 -0.24
C GLY A 136 8.28 19.40 0.93
N ARG A 137 7.01 19.58 1.20
CA ARG A 137 6.50 20.34 2.35
C ARG A 137 6.68 19.60 3.66
N PHE A 138 6.53 18.27 3.64
CA PHE A 138 6.51 17.42 4.83
C PHE A 138 7.76 16.54 4.93
N TYR A 139 8.41 16.22 3.82
CA TYR A 139 9.53 15.30 3.75
C TYR A 139 10.66 15.85 2.88
N ARG A 140 11.89 15.56 3.30
CA ARG A 140 13.09 15.94 2.57
C ARG A 140 14.07 14.77 2.54
N HIS A 141 14.45 14.32 1.34
CA HIS A 141 15.41 13.24 1.11
C HIS A 141 16.41 13.70 0.06
N THR A 142 17.63 14.05 0.49
CA THR A 142 18.64 14.69 -0.38
C THR A 142 20.02 14.04 -0.28
N ILE A 143 20.15 12.97 0.47
CA ILE A 143 21.40 12.22 0.60
C ILE A 143 21.19 10.74 0.28
N MET A 144 22.08 10.20 -0.55
CA MET A 144 22.22 8.78 -0.80
C MET A 144 23.70 8.49 -1.03
N ILE A 145 24.26 7.61 -0.23
CA ILE A 145 25.64 7.14 -0.39
C ILE A 145 25.62 5.66 -0.78
N PRO A 146 26.68 5.14 -1.42
CA PRO A 146 26.71 3.75 -1.92
C PRO A 146 26.35 2.69 -0.87
N ALA A 147 26.77 2.90 0.39
CA ALA A 147 26.51 1.96 1.48
C ALA A 147 25.01 1.78 1.83
N PHE A 148 24.15 2.72 1.45
CA PHE A 148 22.70 2.69 1.70
C PHE A 148 21.87 2.52 0.43
N ASN A 149 22.53 2.32 -0.70
CA ASN A 149 21.85 2.10 -1.98
C ASN A 149 21.88 0.60 -2.32
N PRO A 150 20.73 -0.09 -2.26
CA PRO A 150 20.66 -1.52 -2.56
C PRO A 150 20.85 -1.84 -4.05
N GLY A 151 20.81 -0.82 -4.91
CA GLY A 151 20.80 -1.01 -6.37
C GLY A 151 19.44 -1.34 -6.95
N PRO A 152 19.37 -1.66 -8.24
CA PRO A 152 18.13 -2.03 -8.91
C PRO A 152 17.55 -3.35 -8.38
N ASN A 153 16.21 -3.40 -8.20
CA ASN A 153 15.54 -4.63 -7.81
C ASN A 153 15.35 -5.56 -9.01
N PRO A 154 15.82 -6.82 -8.94
CA PRO A 154 15.72 -7.75 -10.08
C PRO A 154 14.27 -8.10 -10.45
N TYR A 155 13.33 -7.89 -9.54
CA TYR A 155 11.90 -8.13 -9.76
C TYR A 155 11.13 -6.85 -10.09
N GLY A 156 11.82 -5.73 -10.32
CA GLY A 156 11.19 -4.42 -10.46
C GLY A 156 10.67 -3.84 -9.14
N LEU A 157 10.03 -2.69 -9.22
CA LEU A 157 9.49 -2.00 -8.05
C LEU A 157 8.05 -2.43 -7.76
N PRO A 158 7.66 -2.57 -6.49
CA PRO A 158 6.29 -2.89 -6.17
C PRO A 158 5.36 -1.72 -6.50
N PRO A 159 4.13 -1.97 -6.98
CA PRO A 159 3.15 -0.91 -7.11
C PRO A 159 2.73 -0.38 -5.74
N ILE A 160 2.54 0.93 -5.65
CA ILE A 160 2.05 1.61 -4.44
C ILE A 160 0.56 1.83 -4.57
N PHE A 161 -0.22 1.21 -3.68
CA PHE A 161 -1.65 1.47 -3.56
C PHE A 161 -1.90 2.37 -2.36
N THR A 162 -2.92 3.22 -2.42
CA THR A 162 -3.35 3.98 -1.26
C THR A 162 -4.82 3.72 -0.95
N GLY A 163 -5.08 3.43 0.32
CA GLY A 163 -6.42 3.34 0.88
C GLY A 163 -6.87 4.69 1.43
N GLY A 164 -8.15 4.99 1.26
CA GLY A 164 -8.69 6.22 1.81
C GLY A 164 -10.19 6.32 1.69
N PHE A 165 -10.75 7.25 2.46
CA PHE A 165 -12.14 7.61 2.44
C PHE A 165 -12.28 9.13 2.28
N GLY A 166 -13.27 9.54 1.52
CA GLY A 166 -13.51 10.96 1.22
C GLY A 166 -12.75 11.48 0.00
N PRO A 167 -13.25 12.59 -0.59
CA PRO A 167 -12.87 13.03 -1.93
C PRO A 167 -11.40 13.46 -2.05
N LEU A 168 -10.84 14.09 -1.03
CA LEU A 168 -9.46 14.59 -1.08
C LEU A 168 -8.44 13.44 -1.03
N MET A 169 -8.64 12.46 -0.14
CA MET A 169 -7.74 11.31 -0.04
C MET A 169 -7.84 10.42 -1.28
N THR A 170 -9.05 10.26 -1.82
CA THR A 170 -9.28 9.53 -3.07
C THR A 170 -8.62 10.22 -4.27
N ALA A 171 -8.69 11.55 -4.33
CA ALA A 171 -7.99 12.32 -5.37
C ALA A 171 -6.45 12.20 -5.23
N ALA A 172 -5.91 12.17 -3.99
CA ALA A 172 -4.50 11.93 -3.75
C ALA A 172 -4.02 10.58 -4.30
N ALA A 173 -4.85 9.53 -4.19
CA ALA A 173 -4.58 8.24 -4.83
C ALA A 173 -4.46 8.38 -6.35
N GLY A 174 -5.42 9.02 -7.00
CA GLY A 174 -5.38 9.30 -8.43
C GLY A 174 -4.16 10.12 -8.87
N GLU A 175 -3.70 11.05 -8.03
CA GLU A 175 -2.55 11.90 -8.35
C GLU A 175 -1.21 11.15 -8.30
N ALA A 176 -1.00 10.25 -7.33
CA ALA A 176 0.34 9.74 -7.03
C ALA A 176 0.47 8.21 -7.01
N ALA A 177 -0.59 7.48 -6.65
CA ALA A 177 -0.51 6.04 -6.42
C ALA A 177 -0.70 5.24 -7.73
N ASP A 178 -0.27 3.98 -7.73
CA ASP A 178 -0.46 3.04 -8.83
C ASP A 178 -1.80 2.29 -8.69
N GLY A 179 -2.38 2.31 -7.50
CA GLY A 179 -3.70 1.75 -7.22
C GLY A 179 -4.43 2.44 -6.08
N PHE A 180 -5.74 2.19 -6.04
CA PHE A 180 -6.64 2.68 -5.00
C PHE A 180 -7.33 1.51 -4.32
N ILE A 181 -7.26 1.47 -2.98
CA ILE A 181 -7.97 0.52 -2.14
C ILE A 181 -9.24 1.20 -1.62
N ALA A 182 -10.37 0.87 -2.20
CA ALA A 182 -11.65 1.39 -1.77
C ALA A 182 -12.04 0.79 -0.41
N HIS A 183 -12.41 1.64 0.54
CA HIS A 183 -12.83 1.22 1.87
C HIS A 183 -14.07 0.32 1.79
N PRO A 184 -14.20 -0.76 2.60
CA PRO A 184 -15.33 -1.69 2.53
C PRO A 184 -16.70 -1.07 2.83
N PHE A 185 -16.76 0.12 3.39
CA PHE A 185 -18.01 0.87 3.59
C PHE A 185 -18.49 1.61 2.34
N ASN A 186 -17.76 1.55 1.23
CA ASN A 186 -18.25 2.10 -0.03
C ASN A 186 -19.34 1.20 -0.62
N SER A 187 -20.51 1.78 -0.82
CA SER A 187 -21.54 1.16 -1.66
C SER A 187 -21.19 1.34 -3.15
N ARG A 188 -21.82 0.56 -4.03
CA ARG A 188 -21.73 0.76 -5.48
C ARG A 188 -22.02 2.22 -5.87
N ARG A 189 -23.05 2.83 -5.27
CA ARG A 189 -23.40 4.24 -5.50
C ARG A 189 -22.26 5.17 -5.09
N SER A 190 -21.71 5.02 -3.89
CA SER A 190 -20.59 5.82 -3.40
C SER A 190 -19.36 5.70 -4.30
N LEU A 191 -19.06 4.50 -4.78
CA LEU A 191 -17.95 4.29 -5.71
C LEU A 191 -18.17 5.06 -7.03
N LEU A 192 -19.36 4.97 -7.63
CA LEU A 192 -19.64 5.59 -8.90
C LEU A 192 -19.79 7.11 -8.80
N GLU A 193 -20.50 7.63 -7.79
CA GLU A 193 -20.84 9.04 -7.67
C GLU A 193 -19.76 9.88 -6.98
N ASN A 194 -18.92 9.27 -6.13
CA ASN A 194 -17.93 9.99 -5.33
C ASN A 194 -16.48 9.56 -5.62
N ALA A 195 -16.18 8.25 -5.49
CA ALA A 195 -14.80 7.81 -5.59
C ALA A 195 -14.23 7.91 -7.01
N LEU A 196 -14.94 7.44 -8.02
CA LEU A 196 -14.46 7.51 -9.40
C LEU A 196 -14.26 8.96 -9.91
N PRO A 197 -15.17 9.92 -9.67
CA PRO A 197 -14.93 11.31 -10.02
C PRO A 197 -13.74 11.93 -9.27
N ALA A 198 -13.54 11.58 -7.98
CA ALA A 198 -12.39 12.06 -7.22
C ALA A 198 -11.07 11.48 -7.74
N LEU A 199 -11.01 10.19 -8.06
CA LEU A 199 -9.85 9.56 -8.71
C LEU A 199 -9.53 10.24 -10.04
N GLN A 200 -10.56 10.52 -10.86
CA GLN A 200 -10.39 11.19 -12.14
C GLN A 200 -9.79 12.59 -11.99
N LYS A 201 -10.20 13.36 -10.96
CA LYS A 201 -9.58 14.66 -10.65
C LYS A 201 -8.10 14.53 -10.32
N GLY A 202 -7.73 13.53 -9.53
CA GLY A 202 -6.33 13.26 -9.19
C GLY A 202 -5.49 12.85 -10.40
N LEU A 203 -6.02 11.95 -11.22
CA LEU A 203 -5.39 11.53 -12.48
C LEU A 203 -5.17 12.71 -13.44
N ALA A 204 -6.19 13.54 -13.63
CA ALA A 204 -6.09 14.73 -14.47
C ALA A 204 -5.03 15.71 -13.97
N LYS A 205 -4.93 15.93 -12.66
CA LYS A 205 -3.92 16.79 -12.04
C LYS A 205 -2.47 16.34 -12.34
N SER A 206 -2.26 15.05 -12.50
CA SER A 206 -0.94 14.46 -12.78
C SER A 206 -0.74 14.06 -14.25
N GLY A 207 -1.69 14.36 -15.13
CA GLY A 207 -1.63 14.00 -16.54
C GLY A 207 -1.74 12.50 -16.81
N ARG A 208 -2.30 11.73 -15.87
CA ARG A 208 -2.43 10.27 -15.95
C ARG A 208 -3.79 9.85 -16.46
N ARG A 209 -3.85 8.66 -17.06
CA ARG A 209 -5.09 8.06 -17.59
C ARG A 209 -5.69 7.11 -16.57
N ARG A 210 -6.98 6.79 -16.74
CA ARG A 210 -7.67 5.80 -15.90
C ARG A 210 -7.00 4.41 -15.95
N SER A 211 -6.42 4.03 -17.08
CA SER A 211 -5.66 2.79 -17.26
C SER A 211 -4.40 2.68 -16.40
N ASP A 212 -3.89 3.80 -15.93
CA ASP A 212 -2.65 3.88 -15.16
C ASP A 212 -2.89 3.68 -13.64
N LEU A 213 -4.12 3.34 -13.25
CA LEU A 213 -4.54 3.13 -11.87
C LEU A 213 -5.37 1.85 -11.71
N GLU A 214 -4.89 0.91 -10.89
CA GLU A 214 -5.68 -0.25 -10.47
C GLU A 214 -6.67 0.14 -9.37
N ILE A 215 -7.87 -0.45 -9.35
CA ILE A 215 -8.83 -0.24 -8.25
C ILE A 215 -9.13 -1.58 -7.60
N MET A 216 -8.85 -1.68 -6.32
CA MET A 216 -9.21 -2.80 -5.47
C MET A 216 -10.42 -2.41 -4.62
N CYS A 217 -11.54 -3.08 -4.81
CA CYS A 217 -12.75 -2.86 -4.02
C CYS A 217 -12.80 -3.89 -2.90
N ALA A 218 -12.73 -3.43 -1.66
CA ALA A 218 -12.95 -4.27 -0.49
C ALA A 218 -14.46 -4.39 -0.20
N THR A 219 -14.88 -5.59 0.21
CA THR A 219 -16.23 -5.85 0.68
C THR A 219 -16.20 -6.72 1.94
N LEU A 220 -17.16 -6.52 2.82
CA LEU A 220 -17.37 -7.37 3.98
C LEU A 220 -18.29 -8.52 3.56
N VAL A 221 -17.82 -9.75 3.73
CA VAL A 221 -18.60 -10.94 3.51
C VAL A 221 -18.95 -11.55 4.85
N VAL A 222 -20.24 -11.70 5.10
CA VAL A 222 -20.75 -12.40 6.29
C VAL A 222 -21.33 -13.72 5.83
N THR A 223 -20.75 -14.81 6.31
CA THR A 223 -21.29 -16.14 6.10
C THR A 223 -22.05 -16.59 7.34
N ALA A 224 -23.21 -17.19 7.14
CA ALA A 224 -24.00 -17.80 8.22
C ALA A 224 -24.46 -19.18 7.75
N ASN A 225 -24.41 -20.14 8.66
CA ASN A 225 -25.13 -21.39 8.48
C ASN A 225 -26.59 -21.10 8.84
N THR A 226 -27.44 -20.95 7.84
CA THR A 226 -28.90 -20.95 8.04
C THR A 226 -29.38 -22.37 7.85
N GLU A 227 -29.90 -22.98 8.91
CA GLU A 227 -30.80 -24.11 8.79
C GLU A 227 -32.19 -23.58 8.38
#